data_1cc3651be0e05764f90c9d72c30d2138
#
_entry.id   1cc3651be0e05764f90c9d72c30d2138
#
_cell.length_a   1.000
_cell.length_b   1.000
_cell.length_c   1.000
_cell.angle_alpha   90.00
_cell.angle_beta   90.00
_cell.angle_gamma   90.00
#
_symmetry.space_group_name_H-M   'P 1'
#
loop_
_entity.id
_entity.type
_entity.pdbx_description
1 polymer ?
#
loop_
_entity_poly.entity_id
_entity_poly.type
_entity_poly.pdbx_seq_one_letter_code
_entity_poly.pdbx_strand_id
1 'polypeptide(L)'
;MIFKNTHINLLKKLSFLLVLGFTINIEAQTTNDSIFTLEEYLGIVKQFHPIAKQARLISSEGEAKLLKARGAFDPKVEVDFNNKEFKGTEYYNKLNAAFKIPTWYGIELKANYEDNEGYYLNPEATVPEDGLYSVGVSMSLAKGFLANKRMTTLKQAKLYRNIAINKQRTVVNEVLYNAISTYFNWLKSYQEFQVYNDYLVNANERLNNVISSFEAGDKPAVDTLEASINYKNRALDVEKSRIKYLKSQLELSNYLWLENNVPVELDYSLKPDINSPLVVDTVLNSSILQVTDSILENHPKIKALEFKQKQLVLEKRLKTSNLLPKIDVQYNFLTSDYEQINSLNTANYKASVNVSIPLFLRKERGDLKLAKIKLQDVNFDLSATRVSLLNKINAVQQEINSYQTQSDIVENLVNDYKRLVNAEERKFELGEGSLFLINYREAKLIETELKRIDVINKVLSTKANFAQILNTIEN
;
A
#
# COMPACT_ATOMS: atom_id res chain seq x y z
N MET A 1 19.91 -25.01 -63.59
CA MET A 1 19.19 -25.87 -62.62
C MET A 1 20.17 -26.61 -61.68
N ILE A 2 21.21 -25.96 -61.15
CA ILE A 2 22.24 -26.58 -60.28
C ILE A 2 22.61 -25.73 -59.04
N PHE A 3 21.82 -24.75 -58.66
CA PHE A 3 22.13 -23.89 -57.48
C PHE A 3 21.18 -24.01 -56.29
N LYS A 4 20.33 -25.03 -56.22
CA LYS A 4 19.31 -25.14 -55.16
C LYS A 4 19.57 -26.16 -54.05
N ASN A 5 20.63 -27.00 -54.19
CA ASN A 5 20.86 -28.09 -53.23
C ASN A 5 22.02 -27.88 -52.24
N THR A 6 22.80 -26.80 -52.38
CA THR A 6 23.93 -26.52 -51.48
C THR A 6 23.50 -25.79 -50.19
N HIS A 7 22.47 -24.98 -50.24
CA HIS A 7 21.99 -24.23 -49.05
C HIS A 7 21.21 -25.09 -48.05
N ILE A 8 20.52 -26.14 -48.51
CA ILE A 8 19.73 -27.03 -47.61
C ILE A 8 20.64 -27.93 -46.79
N ASN A 9 21.80 -28.35 -47.34
CA ASN A 9 22.77 -29.14 -46.62
C ASN A 9 23.59 -28.35 -45.59
N LEU A 10 23.78 -27.06 -45.81
CA LEU A 10 24.45 -26.18 -44.84
C LEU A 10 23.54 -25.83 -43.67
N LEU A 11 22.24 -25.61 -43.89
CA LEU A 11 21.26 -25.41 -42.83
C LEU A 11 21.02 -26.63 -41.94
N LYS A 12 21.03 -27.86 -42.52
CA LYS A 12 20.93 -29.09 -41.76
C LYS A 12 22.18 -29.38 -40.95
N LYS A 13 23.39 -29.03 -41.41
CA LYS A 13 24.64 -29.13 -40.65
C LYS A 13 24.72 -28.08 -39.55
N LEU A 14 24.19 -26.85 -39.77
CA LEU A 14 24.12 -25.80 -38.75
C LEU A 14 23.10 -26.16 -37.66
N SER A 15 21.95 -26.74 -37.99
CA SER A 15 20.96 -27.17 -37.01
C SER A 15 21.44 -28.39 -36.17
N PHE A 16 22.26 -29.28 -36.75
CA PHE A 16 22.84 -30.39 -36.03
C PHE A 16 23.98 -29.96 -35.09
N LEU A 17 24.76 -28.92 -35.46
CA LEU A 17 25.78 -28.34 -34.57
C LEU A 17 25.15 -27.52 -33.42
N LEU A 18 23.95 -26.90 -33.63
CA LEU A 18 23.22 -26.19 -32.60
C LEU A 18 22.54 -27.11 -31.57
N VAL A 19 22.23 -28.37 -31.97
CA VAL A 19 21.66 -29.38 -31.06
C VAL A 19 22.77 -30.08 -30.24
N LEU A 20 24.02 -30.16 -30.74
CA LEU A 20 25.13 -30.70 -29.96
C LEU A 20 25.79 -29.72 -28.98
N GLY A 21 25.48 -28.42 -29.09
CA GLY A 21 25.96 -27.38 -28.18
C GLY A 21 25.14 -27.23 -26.89
N PHE A 22 23.99 -27.88 -26.79
CA PHE A 22 23.16 -27.94 -25.59
C PHE A 22 23.32 -29.27 -24.85
N THR A 23 24.55 -29.72 -24.63
CA THR A 23 24.82 -30.58 -23.48
C THR A 23 24.76 -29.67 -22.25
N ILE A 24 23.56 -29.52 -21.72
CA ILE A 24 23.31 -28.94 -20.41
C ILE A 24 24.20 -29.78 -19.47
N ASN A 25 25.23 -29.16 -18.93
CA ASN A 25 25.83 -29.63 -17.70
C ASN A 25 24.71 -29.56 -16.65
N ILE A 26 24.01 -30.66 -16.45
CA ILE A 26 23.27 -30.90 -15.23
C ILE A 26 24.37 -31.12 -14.20
N GLU A 27 24.93 -30.03 -13.69
CA GLU A 27 25.53 -30.08 -12.36
C GLU A 27 24.40 -30.57 -11.47
N ALA A 28 24.58 -31.76 -10.93
CA ALA A 28 23.77 -32.22 -9.81
C ALA A 28 23.92 -31.13 -8.77
N GLN A 29 22.88 -30.29 -8.63
CA GLN A 29 22.79 -29.38 -7.52
C GLN A 29 22.91 -30.25 -6.27
N THR A 30 24.09 -30.24 -5.68
CA THR A 30 24.23 -30.56 -4.28
C THR A 30 23.12 -29.77 -3.61
N THR A 31 22.28 -30.42 -2.82
CA THR A 31 21.28 -29.82 -1.98
C THR A 31 22.00 -28.91 -0.98
N ASN A 32 22.49 -27.76 -1.46
CA ASN A 32 22.80 -26.66 -0.57
C ASN A 32 21.46 -26.28 0.04
N ASP A 33 21.37 -26.45 1.33
CA ASP A 33 20.24 -25.93 2.12
C ASP A 33 20.00 -24.48 1.66
N SER A 34 18.96 -24.30 0.84
CA SER A 34 18.67 -22.98 0.25
C SER A 34 18.11 -22.11 1.35
N ILE A 35 18.89 -21.14 1.77
CA ILE A 35 18.47 -20.14 2.76
C ILE A 35 17.64 -19.08 2.05
N PHE A 36 16.46 -18.82 2.58
CA PHE A 36 15.57 -17.75 2.09
C PHE A 36 15.66 -16.56 3.03
N THR A 37 16.25 -15.46 2.54
CA THR A 37 16.50 -14.27 3.36
C THR A 37 15.28 -13.36 3.49
N LEU A 38 15.24 -12.53 4.54
CA LEU A 38 14.20 -11.54 4.74
C LEU A 38 14.17 -10.52 3.59
N GLU A 39 15.34 -10.13 3.07
CA GLU A 39 15.45 -9.15 1.99
C GLU A 39 14.87 -9.65 0.68
N GLU A 40 15.22 -10.89 0.28
CA GLU A 40 14.64 -11.55 -0.89
C GLU A 40 13.12 -11.69 -0.79
N TYR A 41 12.64 -12.14 0.38
CA TYR A 41 11.22 -12.25 0.65
C TYR A 41 10.48 -10.92 0.50
N LEU A 42 10.99 -9.86 1.12
CA LEU A 42 10.37 -8.53 1.01
C LEU A 42 10.43 -7.96 -0.41
N GLY A 43 11.48 -8.25 -1.15
CA GLY A 43 11.59 -7.91 -2.58
C GLY A 43 10.44 -8.48 -3.38
N ILE A 44 10.15 -9.78 -3.20
CA ILE A 44 9.04 -10.48 -3.86
C ILE A 44 7.69 -9.88 -3.44
N VAL A 45 7.46 -9.67 -2.15
CA VAL A 45 6.22 -9.09 -1.61
C VAL A 45 5.98 -7.69 -2.17
N LYS A 46 6.97 -6.82 -2.15
CA LYS A 46 6.88 -5.43 -2.65
C LYS A 46 6.54 -5.38 -4.13
N GLN A 47 7.08 -6.31 -4.91
CA GLN A 47 6.92 -6.33 -6.36
C GLN A 47 5.61 -7.01 -6.80
N PHE A 48 5.27 -8.14 -6.23
CA PHE A 48 4.28 -9.05 -6.80
C PHE A 48 3.01 -9.20 -5.96
N HIS A 49 3.03 -8.90 -4.66
CA HIS A 49 1.86 -9.11 -3.79
C HIS A 49 0.64 -8.30 -4.27
N PRO A 50 -0.55 -8.92 -4.40
CA PRO A 50 -1.75 -8.26 -4.93
C PRO A 50 -2.14 -6.97 -4.21
N ILE A 51 -2.06 -6.94 -2.87
CA ILE A 51 -2.39 -5.74 -2.08
C ILE A 51 -1.34 -4.62 -2.32
N ALA A 52 -0.06 -4.95 -2.52
CA ALA A 52 0.95 -3.96 -2.90
C ALA A 52 0.67 -3.37 -4.29
N LYS A 53 0.23 -4.20 -5.25
CA LYS A 53 -0.26 -3.74 -6.57
C LYS A 53 -1.53 -2.89 -6.43
N GLN A 54 -2.50 -3.32 -5.59
CA GLN A 54 -3.72 -2.57 -5.31
C GLN A 54 -3.42 -1.20 -4.68
N ALA A 55 -2.43 -1.10 -3.79
CA ALA A 55 -2.01 0.17 -3.23
C ALA A 55 -1.54 1.17 -4.30
N ARG A 56 -0.90 0.71 -5.38
CA ARG A 56 -0.52 1.55 -6.53
C ARG A 56 -1.74 2.13 -7.26
N LEU A 57 -2.88 1.42 -7.26
CA LEU A 57 -4.12 1.93 -7.86
C LEU A 57 -4.68 3.14 -7.11
N ILE A 58 -4.38 3.29 -5.81
CA ILE A 58 -4.79 4.44 -5.00
C ILE A 58 -4.16 5.73 -5.55
N SER A 59 -2.87 5.71 -5.91
CA SER A 59 -2.22 6.88 -6.53
C SER A 59 -2.73 7.13 -7.95
N SER A 60 -2.98 6.06 -8.73
CA SER A 60 -3.58 6.16 -10.06
C SER A 60 -4.99 6.77 -10.01
N GLU A 61 -5.81 6.43 -9.01
CA GLU A 61 -7.10 7.08 -8.76
C GLU A 61 -6.94 8.58 -8.50
N GLY A 62 -5.90 8.96 -7.74
CA GLY A 62 -5.56 10.37 -7.51
C GLY A 62 -5.24 11.13 -8.80
N GLU A 63 -4.46 10.54 -9.70
CA GLU A 63 -4.15 11.12 -11.01
C GLU A 63 -5.39 11.18 -11.92
N ALA A 64 -6.22 10.15 -11.94
CA ALA A 64 -7.46 10.13 -12.72
C ALA A 64 -8.45 11.23 -12.25
N LYS A 65 -8.58 11.44 -10.94
CA LYS A 65 -9.38 12.56 -10.41
C LYS A 65 -8.82 13.91 -10.78
N LEU A 66 -7.50 14.05 -10.81
CA LEU A 66 -6.85 15.29 -11.26
C LEU A 66 -7.08 15.52 -12.75
N LEU A 67 -6.96 14.48 -13.60
CA LEU A 67 -7.27 14.54 -15.02
C LEU A 67 -8.72 14.97 -15.25
N LYS A 68 -9.68 14.33 -14.57
CA LYS A 68 -11.10 14.71 -14.60
C LYS A 68 -11.33 16.18 -14.23
N ALA A 69 -10.62 16.68 -13.21
CA ALA A 69 -10.76 18.06 -12.77
C ALA A 69 -10.17 19.06 -13.77
N ARG A 70 -9.13 18.67 -14.53
CA ARG A 70 -8.57 19.47 -15.63
C ARG A 70 -9.53 19.56 -16.81
N GLY A 71 -10.26 18.47 -17.12
CA GLY A 71 -11.27 18.45 -18.18
C GLY A 71 -12.41 19.44 -18.01
N ALA A 72 -12.57 20.06 -16.82
CA ALA A 72 -13.49 21.17 -16.63
C ALA A 72 -13.06 22.48 -17.36
N PHE A 73 -11.82 22.50 -17.85
CA PHE A 73 -11.24 23.63 -18.61
C PHE A 73 -11.06 23.32 -20.10
N ASP A 74 -11.46 22.13 -20.54
CA ASP A 74 -11.34 21.75 -21.92
C ASP A 74 -12.28 22.60 -22.79
N PRO A 75 -11.84 23.03 -23.97
CA PRO A 75 -12.72 23.66 -24.95
C PRO A 75 -13.86 22.74 -25.33
N LYS A 76 -15.03 23.31 -25.62
CA LYS A 76 -16.24 22.57 -25.99
C LYS A 76 -16.83 23.10 -27.27
N VAL A 77 -17.26 22.20 -28.12
CA VAL A 77 -18.15 22.48 -29.23
C VAL A 77 -19.54 21.99 -28.82
N GLU A 78 -20.52 22.84 -28.91
CA GLU A 78 -21.92 22.51 -28.68
C GLU A 78 -22.71 22.88 -29.93
N VAL A 79 -23.55 22.01 -30.43
CA VAL A 79 -24.41 22.26 -31.60
C VAL A 79 -25.82 21.93 -31.18
N ASP A 80 -26.68 22.94 -31.20
CA ASP A 80 -28.10 22.81 -30.91
C ASP A 80 -28.89 23.02 -32.21
N PHE A 81 -29.65 22.00 -32.60
CA PHE A 81 -30.55 22.05 -33.75
C PHE A 81 -31.98 21.84 -33.25
N ASN A 82 -32.85 22.80 -33.57
CA ASN A 82 -34.25 22.79 -33.15
C ASN A 82 -35.14 23.09 -34.37
N ASN A 83 -35.94 22.14 -34.75
CA ASN A 83 -36.98 22.28 -35.77
C ASN A 83 -38.35 22.09 -35.13
N LYS A 84 -39.33 22.91 -35.59
CA LYS A 84 -40.73 22.75 -35.17
C LYS A 84 -41.65 22.78 -36.40
N GLU A 85 -42.34 21.67 -36.61
CA GLU A 85 -43.46 21.55 -37.54
C GLU A 85 -44.72 21.17 -36.74
N PHE A 86 -45.86 21.80 -37.07
CA PHE A 86 -47.16 21.48 -36.48
C PHE A 86 -48.30 21.65 -37.51
N LYS A 87 -49.10 20.62 -37.65
CA LYS A 87 -50.19 20.54 -38.62
C LYS A 87 -49.79 20.81 -40.06
N GLY A 88 -48.64 20.25 -40.49
CA GLY A 88 -48.07 20.44 -41.83
C GLY A 88 -47.49 21.83 -42.09
N THR A 89 -47.33 22.64 -41.07
CA THR A 89 -46.72 23.97 -41.20
C THR A 89 -45.40 23.99 -40.46
N GLU A 90 -44.30 24.32 -41.11
CA GLU A 90 -42.99 24.57 -40.54
C GLU A 90 -43.02 25.90 -39.79
N TYR A 91 -42.72 25.89 -38.49
CA TYR A 91 -42.70 27.08 -37.66
C TYR A 91 -41.35 27.75 -37.64
N TYR A 92 -40.30 26.92 -37.43
CA TYR A 92 -38.92 27.39 -37.42
C TYR A 92 -37.93 26.26 -37.54
N ASN A 93 -36.77 26.59 -38.05
CA ASN A 93 -35.56 25.79 -38.07
C ASN A 93 -34.43 26.63 -37.49
N LYS A 94 -33.78 26.16 -36.43
CA LYS A 94 -32.74 26.89 -35.68
C LYS A 94 -31.51 26.03 -35.53
N LEU A 95 -30.37 26.52 -35.99
CA LEU A 95 -29.04 25.94 -35.79
C LEU A 95 -28.22 26.94 -34.94
N ASN A 96 -27.67 26.47 -33.83
CA ASN A 96 -26.72 27.21 -33.03
C ASN A 96 -25.48 26.35 -32.78
N ALA A 97 -24.34 26.72 -33.33
CA ALA A 97 -23.06 26.10 -33.12
C ALA A 97 -22.18 27.01 -32.26
N ALA A 98 -21.77 26.52 -31.10
CA ALA A 98 -21.01 27.28 -30.12
C ALA A 98 -19.67 26.62 -29.80
N PHE A 99 -18.58 27.37 -29.86
CA PHE A 99 -17.27 27.02 -29.34
C PHE A 99 -16.99 27.79 -28.06
N LYS A 100 -16.73 27.07 -26.96
CA LYS A 100 -16.56 27.66 -25.62
C LYS A 100 -15.22 27.26 -25.03
N ILE A 101 -14.45 28.23 -24.54
CA ILE A 101 -13.16 28.03 -23.86
C ILE A 101 -13.28 28.54 -22.43
N PRO A 102 -13.45 27.64 -21.43
CA PRO A 102 -13.46 28.04 -20.03
C PRO A 102 -12.05 28.38 -19.55
N THR A 103 -11.91 29.51 -18.84
CA THR A 103 -10.62 29.93 -18.28
C THR A 103 -10.55 29.75 -16.76
N TRP A 104 -9.35 29.95 -16.21
CA TRP A 104 -9.04 29.81 -14.79
C TRP A 104 -9.79 30.80 -13.88
N TYR A 105 -10.06 32.01 -14.39
CA TYR A 105 -10.64 33.10 -13.60
C TYR A 105 -12.17 33.17 -13.63
N GLY A 106 -12.83 32.10 -14.13
CA GLY A 106 -14.29 32.11 -14.26
C GLY A 106 -14.79 32.91 -15.47
N ILE A 107 -13.86 33.33 -16.33
CA ILE A 107 -14.14 33.90 -17.65
C ILE A 107 -14.26 32.74 -18.64
N GLU A 108 -15.22 32.81 -19.54
CA GLU A 108 -15.41 31.88 -20.62
C GLU A 108 -15.43 32.65 -21.95
N LEU A 109 -14.50 32.31 -22.85
CA LEU A 109 -14.52 32.83 -24.20
C LEU A 109 -15.52 32.02 -25.02
N LYS A 110 -16.26 32.67 -25.89
CA LYS A 110 -17.31 32.06 -26.73
C LYS A 110 -17.19 32.55 -28.12
N ALA A 111 -17.39 31.65 -29.10
CA ALA A 111 -17.63 31.96 -30.47
C ALA A 111 -18.87 31.17 -30.90
N ASN A 112 -19.87 31.81 -31.47
CA ASN A 112 -21.10 31.17 -31.91
C ASN A 112 -21.36 31.46 -33.36
N TYR A 113 -22.02 30.53 -34.05
CA TYR A 113 -22.70 30.70 -35.30
C TYR A 113 -24.17 30.37 -35.10
N GLU A 114 -25.06 31.27 -35.50
CA GLU A 114 -26.50 31.12 -35.44
C GLU A 114 -27.07 31.19 -36.84
N ASP A 115 -27.89 30.20 -37.23
CA ASP A 115 -28.60 30.13 -38.49
C ASP A 115 -30.05 29.75 -38.17
N ASN A 116 -30.98 30.68 -38.34
CA ASN A 116 -32.35 30.52 -37.88
C ASN A 116 -33.29 30.99 -39.00
N GLU A 117 -34.21 30.12 -39.41
CA GLU A 117 -35.22 30.37 -40.44
C GLU A 117 -36.61 30.01 -39.93
N GLY A 118 -37.64 30.59 -40.52
CA GLY A 118 -39.04 30.22 -40.28
C GLY A 118 -40.00 31.39 -40.11
N TYR A 119 -41.20 31.22 -40.64
CA TYR A 119 -42.23 32.26 -40.60
C TYR A 119 -42.69 32.67 -39.20
N TYR A 120 -42.71 31.70 -38.27
CA TYR A 120 -43.10 31.89 -36.88
C TYR A 120 -41.90 32.02 -35.94
N LEU A 121 -40.77 32.45 -36.46
CA LEU A 121 -39.58 32.71 -35.64
C LEU A 121 -39.79 33.96 -34.79
N ASN A 122 -39.39 33.92 -33.49
CA ASN A 122 -39.41 35.14 -32.69
C ASN A 122 -38.48 36.18 -33.28
N PRO A 123 -38.90 37.48 -33.27
CA PRO A 123 -38.05 38.55 -33.87
C PRO A 123 -36.63 38.65 -33.26
N GLU A 124 -36.49 38.29 -31.97
CA GLU A 124 -35.20 38.26 -31.25
C GLU A 124 -34.24 37.14 -31.71
N ALA A 125 -34.77 36.18 -32.44
CA ALA A 125 -34.00 35.03 -32.95
C ALA A 125 -33.75 35.15 -34.48
N THR A 126 -34.17 36.26 -35.13
CA THR A 126 -33.88 36.49 -36.54
C THR A 126 -32.40 36.80 -36.75
N VAL A 127 -31.83 36.22 -37.82
CA VAL A 127 -30.44 36.41 -38.21
C VAL A 127 -30.39 36.80 -39.69
N PRO A 128 -29.27 37.37 -40.21
CA PRO A 128 -29.06 37.59 -41.61
C PRO A 128 -29.15 36.30 -42.41
N GLU A 129 -29.38 36.37 -43.76
CA GLU A 129 -29.49 35.21 -44.65
C GLU A 129 -28.25 34.30 -44.64
N ASP A 130 -27.05 34.86 -44.44
CA ASP A 130 -25.79 34.12 -44.34
C ASP A 130 -25.48 33.65 -42.89
N GLY A 131 -26.45 33.79 -41.98
CA GLY A 131 -26.27 33.48 -40.54
C GLY A 131 -25.63 34.64 -39.77
N LEU A 132 -25.45 34.44 -38.47
CA LEU A 132 -24.90 35.40 -37.53
C LEU A 132 -23.73 34.83 -36.77
N TYR A 133 -22.56 35.37 -36.96
CA TYR A 133 -21.36 35.06 -36.18
C TYR A 133 -21.26 35.96 -34.97
N SER A 134 -20.81 35.38 -33.82
CA SER A 134 -20.51 36.13 -32.64
C SER A 134 -19.27 35.65 -31.90
N VAL A 135 -18.49 36.56 -31.37
CA VAL A 135 -17.33 36.29 -30.50
C VAL A 135 -17.47 37.15 -29.25
N GLY A 136 -17.29 36.54 -28.11
CA GLY A 136 -17.46 37.27 -26.86
C GLY A 136 -16.94 36.58 -25.64
N VAL A 137 -17.25 37.19 -24.52
CA VAL A 137 -16.84 36.72 -23.19
C VAL A 137 -18.04 36.61 -22.28
N SER A 138 -18.05 35.60 -21.44
CA SER A 138 -18.96 35.54 -20.31
C SER A 138 -18.17 35.43 -19.02
N MET A 139 -18.60 36.12 -17.98
CA MET A 139 -17.93 36.15 -16.68
C MET A 139 -18.98 36.14 -15.57
N SER A 140 -18.71 35.31 -14.54
CA SER A 140 -19.51 35.30 -13.33
C SER A 140 -18.88 36.23 -12.29
N LEU A 141 -19.49 37.36 -12.01
CA LEU A 141 -19.07 38.31 -10.99
C LEU A 141 -19.53 37.84 -9.58
N ALA A 142 -19.02 38.48 -8.54
CA ALA A 142 -19.34 38.21 -7.15
C ALA A 142 -19.13 36.73 -6.74
N LYS A 143 -20.13 35.88 -6.87
CA LYS A 143 -20.04 34.46 -6.52
C LYS A 143 -18.93 33.69 -7.27
N GLY A 144 -18.66 33.99 -8.53
CA GLY A 144 -17.66 33.35 -9.38
C GLY A 144 -16.26 33.93 -9.23
N PHE A 145 -16.10 35.17 -8.84
CA PHE A 145 -14.83 35.90 -8.79
C PHE A 145 -13.97 35.51 -7.58
N LEU A 146 -14.56 35.44 -6.36
CA LEU A 146 -13.84 35.12 -5.13
C LEU A 146 -13.42 33.63 -5.04
N ALA A 147 -14.32 32.74 -5.45
CA ALA A 147 -14.05 31.32 -5.54
C ALA A 147 -14.99 30.65 -6.55
N ASN A 148 -14.46 30.20 -7.68
CA ASN A 148 -15.25 29.47 -8.66
C ASN A 148 -15.14 27.98 -8.44
N LYS A 149 -16.19 27.25 -8.84
CA LYS A 149 -16.29 25.78 -8.65
C LYS A 149 -15.18 25.03 -9.42
N ARG A 150 -14.89 25.41 -10.69
CA ARG A 150 -13.89 24.75 -11.54
C ARG A 150 -12.50 24.82 -10.89
N MET A 151 -12.05 26.01 -10.50
CA MET A 151 -10.77 26.22 -9.84
C MET A 151 -10.68 25.52 -8.48
N THR A 152 -11.75 25.59 -7.67
CA THR A 152 -11.79 24.91 -6.37
C THR A 152 -11.68 23.40 -6.54
N THR A 153 -12.44 22.81 -7.47
CA THR A 153 -12.37 21.38 -7.78
C THR A 153 -10.98 20.97 -8.25
N LEU A 154 -10.32 21.75 -9.11
CA LEU A 154 -8.96 21.48 -9.56
C LEU A 154 -7.94 21.54 -8.41
N LYS A 155 -8.02 22.57 -7.54
CA LYS A 155 -7.15 22.68 -6.36
C LYS A 155 -7.38 21.53 -5.39
N GLN A 156 -8.65 21.16 -5.17
CA GLN A 156 -8.99 19.99 -4.32
C GLN A 156 -8.48 18.68 -4.92
N ALA A 157 -8.55 18.49 -6.24
CA ALA A 157 -8.02 17.30 -6.91
C ALA A 157 -6.49 17.20 -6.81
N LYS A 158 -5.76 18.32 -6.90
CA LYS A 158 -4.30 18.34 -6.64
C LYS A 158 -3.96 17.89 -5.21
N LEU A 159 -4.72 18.36 -4.22
CA LEU A 159 -4.56 17.97 -2.83
C LEU A 159 -4.94 16.49 -2.63
N TYR A 160 -6.02 16.03 -3.29
CA TYR A 160 -6.42 14.63 -3.24
C TYR A 160 -5.36 13.68 -3.78
N ARG A 161 -4.68 14.04 -4.88
CA ARG A 161 -3.54 13.28 -5.38
C ARG A 161 -2.47 13.09 -4.30
N ASN A 162 -2.14 14.15 -3.55
CA ASN A 162 -1.16 14.05 -2.48
C ASN A 162 -1.66 13.19 -1.29
N ILE A 163 -2.97 13.24 -0.99
CA ILE A 163 -3.59 12.33 -0.01
C ILE A 163 -3.45 10.88 -0.49
N ALA A 164 -3.74 10.61 -1.76
CA ALA A 164 -3.67 9.29 -2.36
C ALA A 164 -2.25 8.70 -2.30
N ILE A 165 -1.21 9.49 -2.61
CA ILE A 165 0.20 9.08 -2.49
C ILE A 165 0.54 8.70 -1.05
N ASN A 166 0.16 9.52 -0.06
CA ASN A 166 0.45 9.22 1.34
C ASN A 166 -0.34 8.00 1.84
N LYS A 167 -1.58 7.81 1.37
CA LYS A 167 -2.37 6.62 1.67
C LYS A 167 -1.76 5.36 1.07
N GLN A 168 -1.28 5.43 -0.18
CA GLN A 168 -0.54 4.33 -0.82
C GLN A 168 0.65 3.90 0.04
N ARG A 169 1.50 4.85 0.47
CA ARG A 169 2.65 4.57 1.34
C ARG A 169 2.24 3.86 2.62
N THR A 170 1.17 4.32 3.26
CA THR A 170 0.67 3.69 4.50
C THR A 170 0.22 2.25 4.25
N VAL A 171 -0.49 1.97 3.15
CA VAL A 171 -0.97 0.62 2.82
C VAL A 171 0.18 -0.31 2.47
N VAL A 172 1.16 0.14 1.67
CA VAL A 172 2.35 -0.67 1.33
C VAL A 172 3.14 -1.00 2.59
N ASN A 173 3.37 -0.01 3.45
CA ASN A 173 4.08 -0.19 4.73
C ASN A 173 3.37 -1.22 5.63
N GLU A 174 2.04 -1.23 5.67
CA GLU A 174 1.25 -2.21 6.42
C GLU A 174 1.40 -3.64 5.85
N VAL A 175 1.36 -3.79 4.54
CA VAL A 175 1.59 -5.09 3.87
C VAL A 175 2.97 -5.64 4.18
N LEU A 176 4.01 -4.79 4.05
CA LEU A 176 5.39 -5.18 4.33
C LEU A 176 5.58 -5.55 5.80
N TYR A 177 4.99 -4.79 6.72
CA TYR A 177 5.02 -5.13 8.16
C TYR A 177 4.39 -6.50 8.44
N ASN A 178 3.21 -6.78 7.87
CA ASN A 178 2.56 -8.07 8.06
C ASN A 178 3.41 -9.21 7.48
N ALA A 179 4.03 -9.01 6.32
CA ALA A 179 4.95 -9.96 5.73
C ALA A 179 6.18 -10.22 6.62
N ILE A 180 6.80 -9.16 7.15
CA ILE A 180 7.94 -9.26 8.08
C ILE A 180 7.56 -10.06 9.32
N SER A 181 6.39 -9.77 9.90
CA SER A 181 5.88 -10.48 11.08
C SER A 181 5.69 -11.96 10.81
N THR A 182 5.21 -12.32 9.62
CA THR A 182 5.06 -13.71 9.20
C THR A 182 6.42 -14.39 9.01
N TYR A 183 7.41 -13.71 8.45
CA TYR A 183 8.77 -14.22 8.32
C TYR A 183 9.42 -14.50 9.69
N PHE A 184 9.28 -13.59 10.65
CA PHE A 184 9.81 -13.78 11.99
C PHE A 184 9.12 -14.92 12.74
N ASN A 185 7.81 -15.12 12.52
CA ASN A 185 7.09 -16.27 13.08
C ASN A 185 7.57 -17.59 12.44
N TRP A 186 7.90 -17.59 11.15
CA TRP A 186 8.49 -18.76 10.48
C TRP A 186 9.89 -19.07 11.02
N LEU A 187 10.75 -18.05 11.18
CA LEU A 187 12.07 -18.19 11.80
C LEU A 187 11.98 -18.74 13.23
N LYS A 188 11.08 -18.20 14.05
CA LYS A 188 10.81 -18.68 15.40
C LYS A 188 10.41 -20.16 15.40
N SER A 189 9.43 -20.53 14.58
CA SER A 189 8.92 -21.89 14.53
C SER A 189 9.96 -22.90 14.06
N TYR A 190 10.84 -22.48 13.12
CA TYR A 190 11.99 -23.27 12.69
C TYR A 190 12.99 -23.50 13.82
N GLN A 191 13.37 -22.45 14.55
CA GLN A 191 14.29 -22.56 15.67
C GLN A 191 13.72 -23.42 16.81
N GLU A 192 12.43 -23.28 17.13
CA GLU A 192 11.76 -24.13 18.12
C GLU A 192 11.77 -25.62 17.69
N PHE A 193 11.51 -25.90 16.40
CA PHE A 193 11.58 -27.24 15.86
C PHE A 193 13.00 -27.83 15.96
N GLN A 194 14.04 -27.04 15.66
CA GLN A 194 15.43 -27.48 15.80
C GLN A 194 15.76 -27.84 17.27
N VAL A 195 15.40 -26.99 18.23
CA VAL A 195 15.60 -27.26 19.66
C VAL A 195 14.98 -28.60 20.05
N TYR A 196 13.71 -28.83 19.73
CA TYR A 196 13.06 -30.10 20.08
C TYR A 196 13.70 -31.31 19.38
N ASN A 197 14.14 -31.17 18.14
CA ASN A 197 14.79 -32.23 17.41
C ASN A 197 16.15 -32.61 18.02
N ASP A 198 16.95 -31.63 18.43
CA ASP A 198 18.24 -31.85 19.09
C ASP A 198 18.07 -32.61 20.41
N TYR A 199 17.07 -32.22 21.21
CA TYR A 199 16.79 -32.89 22.48
C TYR A 199 16.13 -34.27 22.30
N LEU A 200 15.45 -34.55 21.19
CA LEU A 200 15.00 -35.90 20.85
C LEU A 200 16.18 -36.83 20.57
N VAL A 201 17.20 -36.36 19.83
CA VAL A 201 18.43 -37.11 19.59
C VAL A 201 19.11 -37.47 20.92
N ASN A 202 19.30 -36.48 21.81
CA ASN A 202 19.89 -36.67 23.13
C ASN A 202 19.09 -37.66 23.98
N ALA A 203 17.75 -37.57 23.97
CA ALA A 203 16.89 -38.50 24.71
C ALA A 203 16.94 -39.93 24.17
N ASN A 204 17.11 -40.11 22.84
CA ASN A 204 17.27 -41.43 22.22
C ASN A 204 18.60 -42.06 22.61
N GLU A 205 19.70 -41.30 22.55
CA GLU A 205 21.02 -41.77 22.98
C GLU A 205 21.01 -42.17 24.45
N ARG A 206 20.40 -41.37 25.31
CA ARG A 206 20.26 -41.66 26.74
C ARG A 206 19.42 -42.89 27.00
N LEU A 207 18.32 -43.11 26.27
CA LEU A 207 17.50 -44.31 26.38
C LEU A 207 18.33 -45.56 26.04
N ASN A 208 19.08 -45.53 24.94
CA ASN A 208 19.91 -46.66 24.52
C ASN A 208 21.02 -46.99 25.56
N ASN A 209 21.66 -45.94 26.09
CA ASN A 209 22.68 -46.09 27.14
C ASN A 209 22.11 -46.69 28.46
N VAL A 210 20.90 -46.27 28.88
CA VAL A 210 20.23 -46.81 30.06
C VAL A 210 19.80 -48.28 29.86
N ILE A 211 19.31 -48.63 28.66
CA ILE A 211 18.97 -50.01 28.32
C ILE A 211 20.22 -50.89 28.42
N SER A 212 21.35 -50.49 27.79
CA SER A 212 22.61 -51.25 27.85
C SER A 212 23.14 -51.42 29.29
N SER A 213 23.04 -50.36 30.12
CA SER A 213 23.42 -50.44 31.53
C SER A 213 22.51 -51.37 32.36
N PHE A 214 21.21 -51.42 32.05
CA PHE A 214 20.27 -52.37 32.65
C PHE A 214 20.61 -53.82 32.25
N GLU A 215 20.89 -54.05 31.00
CA GLU A 215 21.30 -55.40 30.49
C GLU A 215 22.62 -55.87 31.12
N ALA A 216 23.53 -54.95 31.44
CA ALA A 216 24.76 -55.20 32.16
C ALA A 216 24.55 -55.43 33.66
N GLY A 217 23.35 -55.15 34.21
CA GLY A 217 23.02 -55.29 35.62
C GLY A 217 23.36 -54.05 36.47
N ASP A 218 23.80 -52.94 35.85
CA ASP A 218 24.26 -51.73 36.58
C ASP A 218 23.13 -50.79 36.93
N LYS A 219 21.97 -50.89 36.29
CA LYS A 219 20.82 -50.01 36.51
C LYS A 219 19.53 -50.80 36.73
N PRO A 220 18.57 -50.25 37.53
CA PRO A 220 17.27 -50.88 37.75
C PRO A 220 16.33 -50.73 36.55
N ALA A 221 15.38 -51.65 36.35
CA ALA A 221 14.39 -51.61 35.28
C ALA A 221 13.54 -50.35 35.27
N VAL A 222 13.34 -49.67 36.40
CA VAL A 222 12.58 -48.41 36.49
C VAL A 222 13.27 -47.28 35.70
N ASP A 223 14.59 -47.26 35.63
CA ASP A 223 15.34 -46.25 34.89
C ASP A 223 15.09 -46.37 33.38
N THR A 224 14.95 -47.62 32.87
CA THR A 224 14.62 -47.84 31.42
C THR A 224 13.21 -47.33 31.10
N LEU A 225 12.27 -47.50 32.02
CA LEU A 225 10.90 -46.97 31.86
C LEU A 225 10.90 -45.46 31.87
N GLU A 226 11.62 -44.82 32.78
CA GLU A 226 11.75 -43.37 32.88
C GLU A 226 12.41 -42.78 31.61
N ALA A 227 13.49 -43.35 31.14
CA ALA A 227 14.14 -42.95 29.89
C ALA A 227 13.21 -43.10 28.64
N SER A 228 12.42 -44.18 28.59
CA SER A 228 11.44 -44.43 27.52
C SER A 228 10.30 -43.37 27.58
N ILE A 229 9.81 -43.01 28.74
CA ILE A 229 8.80 -41.98 28.90
C ILE A 229 9.35 -40.62 28.45
N ASN A 230 10.58 -40.26 28.84
CA ASN A 230 11.23 -39.02 28.40
C ASN A 230 11.37 -38.97 26.88
N TYR A 231 11.90 -40.00 26.23
CA TYR A 231 12.02 -40.12 24.78
C TYR A 231 10.66 -39.92 24.08
N LYS A 232 9.61 -40.61 24.54
CA LYS A 232 8.26 -40.46 23.95
C LYS A 232 7.70 -39.03 24.11
N ASN A 233 7.96 -38.36 25.23
CA ASN A 233 7.58 -36.97 25.42
C ASN A 233 8.32 -36.07 24.44
N ARG A 234 9.64 -36.23 24.23
CA ARG A 234 10.41 -35.47 23.24
C ARG A 234 9.92 -35.72 21.81
N ALA A 235 9.59 -36.97 21.47
CA ALA A 235 9.03 -37.31 20.16
C ALA A 235 7.67 -36.61 19.93
N LEU A 236 6.83 -36.53 20.95
CA LEU A 236 5.58 -35.80 20.88
C LEU A 236 5.80 -34.30 20.71
N ASP A 237 6.78 -33.69 21.39
CA ASP A 237 7.10 -32.28 21.28
C ASP A 237 7.69 -31.95 19.90
N VAL A 238 8.50 -32.82 19.30
CA VAL A 238 8.99 -32.70 17.92
C VAL A 238 7.82 -32.68 16.95
N GLU A 239 6.87 -33.61 17.06
CA GLU A 239 5.71 -33.64 16.15
C GLU A 239 4.83 -32.39 16.26
N LYS A 240 4.59 -31.89 17.47
CA LYS A 240 3.88 -30.63 17.69
C LYS A 240 4.61 -29.44 17.05
N SER A 241 5.94 -29.36 17.22
CA SER A 241 6.74 -28.28 16.65
C SER A 241 6.86 -28.37 15.14
N ARG A 242 6.93 -29.59 14.58
CA ARG A 242 6.92 -29.85 13.13
C ARG A 242 5.66 -29.29 12.47
N ILE A 243 4.48 -29.55 13.05
CA ILE A 243 3.22 -29.02 12.53
C ILE A 243 3.15 -27.49 12.67
N LYS A 244 3.68 -26.93 13.76
CA LYS A 244 3.76 -25.47 13.95
C LYS A 244 4.66 -24.82 12.90
N TYR A 245 5.81 -25.42 12.61
CA TYR A 245 6.73 -24.96 11.57
C TYR A 245 6.09 -25.02 10.18
N LEU A 246 5.44 -26.14 9.82
CA LEU A 246 4.73 -26.30 8.55
C LEU A 246 3.63 -25.23 8.38
N LYS A 247 2.83 -24.99 9.42
CA LYS A 247 1.80 -23.94 9.38
C LYS A 247 2.39 -22.55 9.13
N SER A 248 3.51 -22.23 9.77
CA SER A 248 4.17 -20.94 9.57
C SER A 248 4.75 -20.78 8.14
N GLN A 249 5.20 -21.86 7.49
CA GLN A 249 5.59 -21.84 6.07
C GLN A 249 4.39 -21.53 5.16
N LEU A 250 3.25 -22.18 5.41
CA LEU A 250 2.03 -21.93 4.64
C LEU A 250 1.50 -20.49 4.86
N GLU A 251 1.60 -19.97 6.08
CA GLU A 251 1.25 -18.56 6.37
C GLU A 251 2.16 -17.59 5.62
N LEU A 252 3.46 -17.88 5.53
CA LEU A 252 4.42 -17.08 4.76
C LEU A 252 4.10 -17.13 3.26
N SER A 253 3.67 -18.28 2.74
CA SER A 253 3.29 -18.48 1.34
C SER A 253 2.12 -17.60 0.91
N ASN A 254 1.25 -17.13 1.84
CA ASN A 254 0.19 -16.17 1.53
C ASN A 254 0.72 -14.85 0.97
N TYR A 255 1.98 -14.52 1.23
CA TYR A 255 2.63 -13.30 0.74
C TYR A 255 3.50 -13.54 -0.50
N LEU A 256 3.71 -14.80 -0.92
CA LEU A 256 4.51 -15.15 -2.07
C LEU A 256 3.66 -15.22 -3.33
N TRP A 257 3.93 -14.30 -4.24
CA TRP A 257 3.23 -14.20 -5.51
C TRP A 257 4.24 -13.99 -6.64
N LEU A 258 3.91 -14.46 -7.83
CA LEU A 258 4.62 -14.18 -9.07
C LEU A 258 3.87 -13.18 -9.95
N GLU A 259 4.45 -12.92 -11.09
CA GLU A 259 3.81 -12.13 -12.14
C GLU A 259 2.43 -12.72 -12.50
N ASN A 260 1.49 -11.88 -12.93
CA ASN A 260 0.10 -12.27 -13.25
C ASN A 260 -0.73 -12.81 -12.08
N ASN A 261 -0.36 -12.45 -10.83
CA ASN A 261 -1.07 -12.84 -9.60
C ASN A 261 -1.15 -14.36 -9.40
N VAL A 262 -0.09 -15.07 -9.73
CA VAL A 262 0.04 -16.52 -9.46
C VAL A 262 0.56 -16.69 -8.03
N PRO A 263 -0.19 -17.34 -7.11
CA PRO A 263 0.30 -17.64 -5.76
C PRO A 263 1.37 -18.73 -5.83
N VAL A 264 2.35 -18.65 -4.94
CA VAL A 264 3.42 -19.63 -4.82
C VAL A 264 3.49 -20.18 -3.40
N GLU A 265 3.54 -21.49 -3.27
CA GLU A 265 3.82 -22.14 -2.00
C GLU A 265 5.33 -22.22 -1.78
N LEU A 266 5.79 -21.93 -0.56
CA LEU A 266 7.21 -22.02 -0.22
C LEU A 266 7.65 -23.48 -0.26
N ASP A 267 8.76 -23.77 -0.93
CA ASP A 267 9.34 -25.10 -0.95
C ASP A 267 9.76 -25.54 0.47
N TYR A 268 9.41 -26.76 0.85
CA TYR A 268 9.68 -27.31 2.19
C TYR A 268 11.17 -27.50 2.49
N SER A 269 12.03 -27.50 1.48
CA SER A 269 13.49 -27.56 1.63
C SER A 269 14.12 -26.22 2.03
N LEU A 270 13.40 -25.11 1.84
CA LEU A 270 13.87 -23.76 2.18
C LEU A 270 13.87 -23.54 3.69
N LYS A 271 14.97 -22.98 4.20
CA LYS A 271 15.14 -22.62 5.61
C LYS A 271 15.25 -21.11 5.76
N PRO A 272 14.74 -20.54 6.89
CA PRO A 272 14.95 -19.15 7.18
C PRO A 272 16.42 -18.84 7.49
N ASP A 273 16.84 -17.61 7.20
CA ASP A 273 18.15 -17.15 7.61
C ASP A 273 18.19 -16.91 9.13
N ILE A 274 18.93 -17.75 9.83
CA ILE A 274 19.12 -17.67 11.30
C ILE A 274 19.83 -16.37 11.69
N ASN A 275 20.63 -15.77 10.79
CA ASN A 275 21.35 -14.53 11.02
C ASN A 275 20.48 -13.30 10.78
N SER A 276 19.21 -13.43 10.37
CA SER A 276 18.27 -12.31 10.20
C SER A 276 18.25 -11.33 11.37
N PRO A 277 18.39 -11.74 12.65
CA PRO A 277 18.46 -10.81 13.78
C PRO A 277 19.61 -9.81 13.70
N LEU A 278 20.73 -10.15 13.05
CA LEU A 278 21.91 -9.29 12.93
C LEU A 278 21.73 -8.21 11.86
N VAL A 279 20.95 -8.48 10.83
CA VAL A 279 20.75 -7.59 9.67
C VAL A 279 19.44 -6.81 9.72
N VAL A 280 18.55 -7.11 10.66
CA VAL A 280 17.22 -6.51 10.75
C VAL A 280 17.24 -4.99 10.83
N ASP A 281 18.20 -4.42 11.56
CA ASP A 281 18.32 -2.96 11.70
C ASP A 281 18.67 -2.28 10.39
N THR A 282 19.44 -2.93 9.53
CA THR A 282 19.77 -2.46 8.19
C THR A 282 18.59 -2.57 7.25
N VAL A 283 17.94 -3.74 7.24
CA VAL A 283 16.77 -4.03 6.36
C VAL A 283 15.58 -3.12 6.68
N LEU A 284 15.34 -2.83 7.97
CA LEU A 284 14.22 -1.99 8.42
C LEU A 284 14.55 -0.51 8.51
N ASN A 285 15.79 -0.12 8.22
CA ASN A 285 16.26 1.27 8.41
C ASN A 285 15.98 1.79 9.83
N SER A 286 16.05 0.89 10.83
CA SER A 286 15.63 1.14 12.21
C SER A 286 16.71 1.86 13.04
N SER A 287 17.85 2.20 12.47
CA SER A 287 18.91 2.98 13.12
C SER A 287 18.49 4.41 13.52
N ILE A 288 17.30 4.87 13.08
CA ILE A 288 16.71 6.16 13.47
C ILE A 288 16.02 6.03 14.84
N LEU A 289 16.80 5.71 15.88
CA LEU A 289 16.27 5.63 17.26
C LEU A 289 15.96 7.00 17.88
N GLN A 290 16.39 8.11 17.26
CA GLN A 290 16.03 9.45 17.70
C GLN A 290 14.85 9.99 16.88
N VAL A 291 13.66 9.91 17.46
CA VAL A 291 12.46 10.51 16.89
C VAL A 291 12.58 12.02 17.02
N THR A 292 12.86 12.67 15.90
CA THR A 292 12.80 14.14 15.81
C THR A 292 11.40 14.60 15.43
N ASP A 293 11.01 15.82 15.81
CA ASP A 293 9.74 16.45 15.40
C ASP A 293 9.54 16.39 13.86
N SER A 294 10.64 16.44 13.12
CA SER A 294 10.64 16.30 11.65
C SER A 294 10.05 14.98 11.14
N ILE A 295 10.23 13.87 11.86
CA ILE A 295 9.67 12.56 11.47
C ILE A 295 8.15 12.60 11.63
N LEU A 296 7.66 13.15 12.73
CA LEU A 296 6.21 13.31 12.96
C LEU A 296 5.57 14.23 11.90
N GLU A 297 6.19 15.37 11.62
CA GLU A 297 5.67 16.32 10.62
C GLU A 297 5.61 15.72 9.21
N ASN A 298 6.55 14.85 8.84
CA ASN A 298 6.59 14.23 7.53
C ASN A 298 5.85 12.90 7.45
N HIS A 299 5.27 12.43 8.55
CA HIS A 299 4.55 11.16 8.61
C HIS A 299 3.37 11.11 7.64
N PRO A 300 3.22 10.06 6.78
CA PRO A 300 2.19 10.00 5.73
C PRO A 300 0.77 10.19 6.25
N LYS A 301 0.41 9.63 7.42
CA LYS A 301 -0.92 9.82 8.03
C LYS A 301 -1.17 11.28 8.39
N ILE A 302 -0.18 11.98 8.94
CA ILE A 302 -0.26 13.41 9.28
C ILE A 302 -0.40 14.23 8.00
N LYS A 303 0.48 14.00 6.99
CA LYS A 303 0.41 14.70 5.70
C LYS A 303 -0.92 14.50 4.99
N ALA A 304 -1.48 13.29 5.00
CA ALA A 304 -2.80 13.04 4.42
C ALA A 304 -3.90 13.88 5.09
N LEU A 305 -3.88 13.98 6.43
CA LEU A 305 -4.84 14.81 7.18
C LEU A 305 -4.62 16.31 6.93
N GLU A 306 -3.37 16.80 6.85
CA GLU A 306 -3.06 18.19 6.51
C GLU A 306 -3.56 18.54 5.10
N PHE A 307 -3.35 17.68 4.10
CA PHE A 307 -3.91 17.89 2.76
C PHE A 307 -5.44 17.86 2.77
N LYS A 308 -6.04 16.99 3.58
CA LYS A 308 -7.50 16.95 3.76
C LYS A 308 -8.04 18.23 4.40
N GLN A 309 -7.35 18.73 5.42
CA GLN A 309 -7.66 20.05 6.03
C GLN A 309 -7.63 21.16 4.99
N LYS A 310 -6.56 21.24 4.17
CA LYS A 310 -6.43 22.22 3.09
C LYS A 310 -7.58 22.09 2.06
N GLN A 311 -8.01 20.87 1.72
CA GLN A 311 -9.18 20.65 0.85
C GLN A 311 -10.45 21.25 1.45
N LEU A 312 -10.69 21.05 2.76
CA LEU A 312 -11.88 21.55 3.45
C LEU A 312 -11.85 23.07 3.64
N VAL A 313 -10.68 23.67 3.78
CA VAL A 313 -10.51 25.15 3.73
C VAL A 313 -10.95 25.69 2.38
N LEU A 314 -10.56 25.05 1.26
CA LEU A 314 -11.03 25.44 -0.08
C LEU A 314 -12.54 25.24 -0.24
N GLU A 315 -13.09 24.14 0.28
CA GLU A 315 -14.53 23.88 0.28
C GLU A 315 -15.27 24.96 1.05
N LYS A 316 -14.85 25.26 2.28
CA LYS A 316 -15.42 26.34 3.10
C LYS A 316 -15.40 27.66 2.35
N ARG A 317 -14.28 28.03 1.69
CA ARG A 317 -14.15 29.25 0.90
C ARG A 317 -15.16 29.29 -0.24
N LEU A 318 -15.34 28.20 -0.98
CA LEU A 318 -16.35 28.09 -2.03
C LEU A 318 -17.76 28.22 -1.47
N LYS A 319 -18.08 27.56 -0.34
CA LYS A 319 -19.40 27.66 0.29
C LYS A 319 -19.69 29.06 0.84
N THR A 320 -18.65 29.76 1.32
CA THR A 320 -18.78 31.18 1.70
C THR A 320 -19.07 32.07 0.49
N SER A 321 -18.39 31.88 -0.63
CA SER A 321 -18.63 32.58 -1.90
C SER A 321 -20.06 32.36 -2.42
N ASN A 322 -20.65 31.19 -2.17
CA ASN A 322 -22.00 30.87 -2.57
C ASN A 322 -23.11 31.66 -1.84
N LEU A 323 -22.78 32.36 -0.74
CA LEU A 323 -23.69 33.29 -0.09
C LEU A 323 -23.87 34.60 -0.86
N LEU A 324 -22.98 34.94 -1.80
CA LEU A 324 -23.06 36.11 -2.62
C LEU A 324 -24.04 35.92 -3.77
N PRO A 325 -24.63 37.04 -4.31
CA PRO A 325 -25.43 36.98 -5.52
C PRO A 325 -24.65 36.35 -6.67
N LYS A 326 -25.34 35.62 -7.54
CA LYS A 326 -24.79 35.21 -8.83
C LYS A 326 -25.08 36.35 -9.83
N ILE A 327 -24.04 36.94 -10.37
CA ILE A 327 -24.11 37.99 -11.37
C ILE A 327 -23.32 37.48 -12.58
N ASP A 328 -24.03 37.06 -13.62
CA ASP A 328 -23.40 36.64 -14.88
C ASP A 328 -23.48 37.79 -15.86
N VAL A 329 -22.36 38.18 -16.42
CA VAL A 329 -22.24 39.18 -17.48
C VAL A 329 -21.74 38.52 -18.72
N GLN A 330 -22.40 38.80 -19.84
CA GLN A 330 -21.96 38.29 -21.16
C GLN A 330 -21.95 39.48 -22.12
N TYR A 331 -20.93 39.55 -22.96
CA TYR A 331 -20.80 40.49 -24.04
C TYR A 331 -20.26 39.78 -25.28
N ASN A 332 -20.98 39.87 -26.41
CA ASN A 332 -20.62 39.28 -27.68
C ASN A 332 -20.62 40.37 -28.74
N PHE A 333 -19.59 40.43 -29.54
CA PHE A 333 -19.52 41.16 -30.78
C PHE A 333 -20.23 40.35 -31.86
N LEU A 334 -21.00 41.01 -32.73
CA LEU A 334 -21.81 40.39 -33.78
C LEU A 334 -21.32 40.79 -35.15
N THR A 335 -21.34 39.87 -36.11
CA THR A 335 -21.10 40.13 -37.50
C THR A 335 -21.83 39.14 -38.41
N SER A 336 -22.31 39.54 -39.56
CA SER A 336 -22.84 38.68 -40.60
C SER A 336 -21.74 38.18 -41.53
N ASP A 337 -20.55 38.79 -41.48
CA ASP A 337 -19.41 38.45 -42.34
C ASP A 337 -18.34 37.75 -41.52
N TYR A 338 -18.02 36.51 -41.94
CA TYR A 338 -16.98 35.71 -41.27
C TYR A 338 -15.59 36.37 -41.31
N GLU A 339 -15.27 37.06 -42.40
CA GLU A 339 -13.95 37.72 -42.55
C GLU A 339 -13.79 38.89 -41.54
N GLN A 340 -14.87 39.48 -41.10
CA GLN A 340 -14.88 40.60 -40.13
C GLN A 340 -14.98 40.15 -38.67
N ILE A 341 -14.99 38.90 -38.38
CA ILE A 341 -15.12 38.37 -37.00
C ILE A 341 -14.02 38.91 -36.04
N ASN A 342 -12.85 39.19 -36.59
CA ASN A 342 -11.70 39.74 -35.88
C ASN A 342 -11.75 41.25 -35.68
N SER A 343 -12.67 41.94 -36.30
CA SER A 343 -12.77 43.43 -36.21
C SER A 343 -13.28 43.91 -34.83
N LEU A 344 -13.96 43.01 -34.09
CA LEU A 344 -14.57 43.31 -32.76
C LEU A 344 -15.34 44.66 -32.78
N ASN A 345 -16.14 44.86 -33.83
CA ASN A 345 -16.88 46.11 -34.00
C ASN A 345 -17.89 46.32 -32.83
N THR A 346 -17.70 47.37 -32.04
CA THR A 346 -18.52 47.69 -30.90
C THR A 346 -19.90 48.22 -31.22
N ALA A 347 -20.18 48.58 -32.49
CA ALA A 347 -21.49 49.02 -32.92
C ALA A 347 -22.54 47.90 -32.94
N ASN A 348 -22.07 46.64 -33.19
CA ASN A 348 -22.93 45.46 -33.24
C ASN A 348 -22.61 44.53 -32.08
N TYR A 349 -23.50 44.44 -31.09
CA TYR A 349 -23.27 43.66 -29.90
C TYR A 349 -24.54 43.02 -29.35
N LYS A 350 -24.35 41.94 -28.62
CA LYS A 350 -25.37 41.30 -27.79
C LYS A 350 -24.83 41.24 -26.35
N ALA A 351 -25.39 41.99 -25.43
CA ALA A 351 -24.97 42.01 -24.03
C ALA A 351 -26.10 41.52 -23.14
N SER A 352 -25.75 40.78 -22.09
CA SER A 352 -26.70 40.36 -21.08
C SER A 352 -26.12 40.44 -19.69
N VAL A 353 -26.95 40.81 -18.71
CA VAL A 353 -26.63 40.74 -17.28
C VAL A 353 -27.73 39.94 -16.60
N ASN A 354 -27.35 38.85 -15.97
CA ASN A 354 -28.28 38.02 -15.22
C ASN A 354 -27.91 38.04 -13.74
N VAL A 355 -28.82 38.50 -12.89
CA VAL A 355 -28.64 38.56 -11.43
C VAL A 355 -29.60 37.59 -10.76
N SER A 356 -29.06 36.69 -9.95
CA SER A 356 -29.86 35.73 -9.21
C SER A 356 -29.37 35.60 -7.76
N ILE A 357 -30.29 35.71 -6.81
CA ILE A 357 -30.04 35.53 -5.39
C ILE A 357 -31.20 34.78 -4.73
N PRO A 358 -30.96 33.69 -4.00
CA PRO A 358 -31.97 33.03 -3.18
C PRO A 358 -32.30 33.90 -1.98
N LEU A 359 -33.58 34.23 -1.75
CA LEU A 359 -33.98 35.16 -0.69
C LEU A 359 -33.61 34.69 0.72
N PHE A 360 -33.78 33.38 1.02
CA PHE A 360 -33.56 32.87 2.37
C PHE A 360 -32.19 32.25 2.60
N LEU A 361 -31.42 31.91 1.55
CA LEU A 361 -30.09 31.35 1.59
C LEU A 361 -29.96 30.10 2.51
N ARG A 362 -31.06 29.35 2.74
CA ARG A 362 -31.07 28.20 3.68
C ARG A 362 -30.11 27.10 3.25
N LYS A 363 -30.05 26.78 1.96
CA LYS A 363 -29.14 25.81 1.37
C LYS A 363 -27.70 26.25 1.54
N GLU A 364 -27.38 27.46 1.15
CA GLU A 364 -26.01 28.00 1.18
C GLU A 364 -25.49 28.15 2.61
N ARG A 365 -26.33 28.56 3.56
CA ARG A 365 -26.01 28.59 5.00
C ARG A 365 -25.81 27.20 5.57
N GLY A 366 -26.67 26.24 5.20
CA GLY A 366 -26.53 24.81 5.57
C GLY A 366 -25.23 24.21 5.05
N ASP A 367 -24.93 24.41 3.77
CA ASP A 367 -23.71 23.98 3.13
C ASP A 367 -22.45 24.55 3.80
N LEU A 368 -22.45 25.83 4.14
CA LEU A 368 -21.35 26.49 4.85
C LEU A 368 -21.19 25.94 6.27
N LYS A 369 -22.31 25.70 6.99
CA LYS A 369 -22.26 25.08 8.32
C LYS A 369 -21.67 23.69 8.28
N LEU A 370 -22.08 22.88 7.31
CA LEU A 370 -21.51 21.53 7.10
C LEU A 370 -20.01 21.59 6.77
N ALA A 371 -19.56 22.51 5.91
CA ALA A 371 -18.16 22.69 5.60
C ALA A 371 -17.33 23.11 6.83
N LYS A 372 -17.87 23.95 7.71
CA LYS A 372 -17.23 24.34 8.97
C LYS A 372 -17.10 23.14 9.93
N ILE A 373 -18.17 22.34 10.07
CA ILE A 373 -18.17 21.15 10.92
C ILE A 373 -17.13 20.15 10.44
N LYS A 374 -17.10 19.83 9.15
CA LYS A 374 -16.08 18.92 8.56
C LYS A 374 -14.66 19.42 8.79
N LEU A 375 -14.43 20.73 8.67
CA LEU A 375 -13.10 21.30 8.91
C LEU A 375 -12.70 21.19 10.39
N GLN A 376 -13.64 21.42 11.31
CA GLN A 376 -13.40 21.26 12.74
C GLN A 376 -13.13 19.80 13.11
N ASP A 377 -13.88 18.86 12.54
CA ASP A 377 -13.71 17.41 12.70
C ASP A 377 -12.29 16.97 12.29
N VAL A 378 -11.83 17.34 11.10
CA VAL A 378 -10.46 17.02 10.66
C VAL A 378 -9.38 17.68 11.52
N ASN A 379 -9.63 18.84 12.11
CA ASN A 379 -8.70 19.46 13.06
C ASN A 379 -8.56 18.61 14.33
N PHE A 380 -9.67 18.07 14.84
CA PHE A 380 -9.63 17.15 15.97
C PHE A 380 -8.91 15.85 15.60
N ASP A 381 -9.21 15.25 14.43
CA ASP A 381 -8.52 14.08 13.94
C ASP A 381 -7.00 14.29 13.82
N LEU A 382 -6.57 15.43 13.31
CA LEU A 382 -5.16 15.78 13.17
C LEU A 382 -4.48 15.86 14.55
N SER A 383 -5.10 16.53 15.51
CA SER A 383 -4.59 16.66 16.87
C SER A 383 -4.52 15.30 17.59
N ALA A 384 -5.60 14.52 17.51
CA ALA A 384 -5.67 13.18 18.10
C ALA A 384 -4.65 12.22 17.47
N THR A 385 -4.49 12.26 16.15
CA THR A 385 -3.54 11.41 15.43
C THR A 385 -2.09 11.74 15.82
N ARG A 386 -1.73 13.03 15.97
CA ARG A 386 -0.40 13.43 16.43
C ARG A 386 -0.07 12.89 17.81
N VAL A 387 -0.98 13.07 18.76
CA VAL A 387 -0.79 12.56 20.13
C VAL A 387 -0.72 11.04 20.17
N SER A 388 -1.64 10.36 19.47
CA SER A 388 -1.65 8.90 19.39
C SER A 388 -0.36 8.33 18.77
N LEU A 389 0.14 8.97 17.72
CA LEU A 389 1.37 8.53 17.05
C LEU A 389 2.59 8.72 17.96
N LEU A 390 2.71 9.87 18.62
CA LEU A 390 3.79 10.14 19.58
C LEU A 390 3.78 9.12 20.73
N ASN A 391 2.60 8.86 21.32
CA ASN A 391 2.48 7.90 22.41
C ASN A 391 2.83 6.47 21.96
N LYS A 392 2.43 6.06 20.75
CA LYS A 392 2.81 4.76 20.19
C LYS A 392 4.32 4.64 19.98
N ILE A 393 4.96 5.67 19.44
CA ILE A 393 6.41 5.71 19.26
C ILE A 393 7.10 5.52 20.60
N ASN A 394 6.72 6.32 21.63
CA ASN A 394 7.31 6.25 22.95
C ASN A 394 7.09 4.87 23.61
N ALA A 395 5.90 4.30 23.48
CA ALA A 395 5.58 2.98 24.02
C ALA A 395 6.46 1.89 23.42
N VAL A 396 6.54 1.84 22.07
CA VAL A 396 7.34 0.83 21.37
C VAL A 396 8.84 1.00 21.64
N GLN A 397 9.32 2.22 21.84
CA GLN A 397 10.70 2.48 22.22
C GLN A 397 11.02 1.89 23.62
N GLN A 398 10.10 2.02 24.58
CA GLN A 398 10.24 1.37 25.90
C GLN A 398 10.15 -0.16 25.79
N GLU A 399 9.30 -0.68 24.91
CA GLU A 399 9.22 -2.13 24.67
C GLU A 399 10.54 -2.69 24.11
N ILE A 400 11.17 -2.00 23.13
CA ILE A 400 12.47 -2.40 22.58
C ILE A 400 13.51 -2.49 23.69
N ASN A 401 13.64 -1.44 24.53
CA ASN A 401 14.60 -1.41 25.64
C ASN A 401 14.34 -2.55 26.63
N SER A 402 13.06 -2.79 26.96
CA SER A 402 12.69 -3.87 27.87
C SER A 402 13.02 -5.25 27.31
N TYR A 403 12.70 -5.50 26.03
CA TYR A 403 12.98 -6.81 25.41
C TYR A 403 14.48 -7.04 25.21
N GLN A 404 15.29 -6.00 24.99
CA GLN A 404 16.75 -6.13 25.01
C GLN A 404 17.26 -6.59 26.37
N THR A 405 16.82 -5.95 27.47
CA THR A 405 17.17 -6.38 28.82
C THR A 405 16.70 -7.80 29.12
N GLN A 406 15.49 -8.18 28.68
CA GLN A 406 14.99 -9.54 28.81
C GLN A 406 15.84 -10.55 28.02
N SER A 407 16.31 -10.17 26.82
CA SER A 407 17.20 -11.01 26.00
C SER A 407 18.50 -11.33 26.73
N ASP A 408 19.14 -10.32 27.33
CA ASP A 408 20.37 -10.52 28.10
C ASP A 408 20.16 -11.44 29.33
N ILE A 409 19.06 -11.26 30.04
CA ILE A 409 18.70 -12.10 31.19
C ILE A 409 18.46 -13.55 30.77
N VAL A 410 17.71 -13.78 29.68
CA VAL A 410 17.38 -15.13 29.24
C VAL A 410 18.61 -15.83 28.66
N GLU A 411 19.51 -15.13 27.96
CA GLU A 411 20.77 -15.70 27.48
C GLU A 411 21.65 -16.19 28.63
N ASN A 412 21.75 -15.40 29.71
CA ASN A 412 22.47 -15.82 30.92
C ASN A 412 21.80 -17.04 31.57
N LEU A 413 20.46 -17.07 31.64
CA LEU A 413 19.73 -18.23 32.15
C LEU A 413 19.97 -19.52 31.35
N VAL A 414 20.01 -19.42 30.01
CA VAL A 414 20.33 -20.57 29.15
C VAL A 414 21.71 -21.11 29.47
N ASN A 415 22.70 -20.22 29.60
CA ASN A 415 24.08 -20.60 29.92
C ASN A 415 24.18 -21.27 31.32
N ASP A 416 23.45 -20.73 32.29
CA ASP A 416 23.44 -21.32 33.64
C ASP A 416 22.74 -22.68 33.66
N TYR A 417 21.62 -22.86 32.98
CA TYR A 417 20.96 -24.16 32.88
C TYR A 417 21.80 -25.19 32.08
N LYS A 418 22.51 -24.78 31.04
CA LYS A 418 23.48 -25.66 30.32
C LYS A 418 24.55 -26.18 31.25
N ARG A 419 25.15 -25.29 32.05
CA ARG A 419 26.15 -25.66 33.04
C ARG A 419 25.57 -26.61 34.11
N LEU A 420 24.33 -26.37 34.51
CA LEU A 420 23.65 -27.19 35.50
C LEU A 420 23.34 -28.58 34.97
N VAL A 421 22.85 -28.73 33.76
CA VAL A 421 22.60 -30.01 33.09
C VAL A 421 23.90 -30.81 32.95
N ASN A 422 24.98 -30.20 32.44
CA ASN A 422 26.26 -30.83 32.31
C ASN A 422 26.84 -31.33 33.67
N ALA A 423 26.59 -30.57 34.74
CA ALA A 423 27.02 -30.98 36.07
C ALA A 423 26.24 -32.18 36.60
N GLU A 424 24.91 -32.26 36.37
CA GLU A 424 24.09 -33.39 36.75
C GLU A 424 24.40 -34.67 35.91
N GLU A 425 24.66 -34.51 34.62
CA GLU A 425 25.11 -35.63 33.75
C GLU A 425 26.41 -36.22 34.24
N ARG A 426 27.39 -35.38 34.58
CA ARG A 426 28.67 -35.85 35.13
C ARG A 426 28.52 -36.57 36.46
N LYS A 427 27.63 -36.11 37.37
CA LYS A 427 27.31 -36.82 38.62
C LYS A 427 26.68 -38.18 38.36
N PHE A 428 25.77 -38.26 37.40
CA PHE A 428 25.09 -39.46 37.00
C PHE A 428 26.08 -40.52 36.45
N GLU A 429 27.06 -40.09 35.63
CA GLU A 429 28.13 -40.92 35.12
C GLU A 429 29.01 -41.51 36.28
N LEU A 430 29.21 -40.71 37.33
CA LEU A 430 29.95 -41.13 38.54
C LEU A 430 29.10 -41.96 39.51
N GLY A 431 27.83 -42.23 39.20
CA GLY A 431 26.92 -42.97 40.06
C GLY A 431 26.34 -42.19 41.25
N GLU A 432 26.59 -40.87 41.29
CA GLU A 432 26.14 -39.98 42.39
C GLU A 432 24.82 -39.20 42.05
N GLY A 433 24.33 -39.33 40.83
CA GLY A 433 23.15 -38.62 40.32
C GLY A 433 21.95 -39.53 40.06
N SER A 434 20.83 -38.97 39.69
CA SER A 434 19.64 -39.69 39.25
C SER A 434 19.19 -39.22 37.86
N LEU A 435 18.64 -40.15 37.09
CA LEU A 435 18.07 -39.88 35.77
C LEU A 435 16.92 -38.83 35.86
N PHE A 436 16.15 -38.86 36.93
CA PHE A 436 15.10 -37.89 37.20
C PHE A 436 15.64 -36.45 37.29
N LEU A 437 16.76 -36.22 37.98
CA LEU A 437 17.34 -34.88 38.07
C LEU A 437 17.84 -34.36 36.70
N ILE A 438 18.49 -35.22 35.92
CA ILE A 438 18.89 -34.84 34.57
C ILE A 438 17.68 -34.46 33.72
N ASN A 439 16.64 -35.30 33.69
CA ASN A 439 15.43 -35.09 32.90
C ASN A 439 14.72 -33.78 33.35
N TYR A 440 14.68 -33.50 34.65
CA TYR A 440 14.10 -32.27 35.20
C TYR A 440 14.91 -31.01 34.81
N ARG A 441 16.24 -31.07 34.91
CA ARG A 441 17.11 -29.92 34.54
C ARG A 441 17.10 -29.67 33.05
N GLU A 442 17.13 -30.73 32.25
CA GLU A 442 17.02 -30.65 30.77
C GLU A 442 15.66 -30.06 30.34
N ALA A 443 14.56 -30.48 30.99
CA ALA A 443 13.25 -29.89 30.69
C ALA A 443 13.23 -28.35 30.96
N LYS A 444 13.91 -27.92 32.07
CA LYS A 444 14.06 -26.50 32.37
C LYS A 444 14.97 -25.76 31.38
N LEU A 445 16.02 -26.42 30.90
CA LEU A 445 16.88 -25.88 29.86
C LEU A 445 16.10 -25.67 28.56
N ILE A 446 15.34 -26.68 28.10
CA ILE A 446 14.49 -26.58 26.91
C ILE A 446 13.48 -25.43 27.07
N GLU A 447 12.77 -25.35 28.18
CA GLU A 447 11.83 -24.25 28.46
C GLU A 447 12.51 -22.88 28.34
N THR A 448 13.76 -22.79 28.81
CA THR A 448 14.52 -21.53 28.79
C THR A 448 15.04 -21.20 27.39
N GLU A 449 15.48 -22.19 26.59
CA GLU A 449 15.86 -22.00 25.19
C GLU A 449 14.67 -21.56 24.32
N LEU A 450 13.51 -22.17 24.53
CA LEU A 450 12.26 -21.72 23.85
C LEU A 450 11.89 -20.29 24.26
N LYS A 451 12.08 -19.94 25.53
CA LYS A 451 11.86 -18.57 26.02
C LYS A 451 12.84 -17.58 25.41
N ARG A 452 14.11 -17.98 25.19
CA ARG A 452 15.10 -17.18 24.45
C ARG A 452 14.63 -16.89 23.03
N ILE A 453 14.19 -17.91 22.30
CA ILE A 453 13.67 -17.78 20.95
C ILE A 453 12.46 -16.83 20.92
N ASP A 454 11.55 -16.96 21.89
CA ASP A 454 10.38 -16.09 22.01
C ASP A 454 10.75 -14.62 22.26
N VAL A 455 11.71 -14.37 23.15
CA VAL A 455 12.19 -13.01 23.45
C VAL A 455 12.88 -12.39 22.23
N ILE A 456 13.74 -13.15 21.54
CA ILE A 456 14.38 -12.69 20.29
C ILE A 456 13.32 -12.33 19.25
N ASN A 457 12.33 -13.19 19.06
CA ASN A 457 11.23 -12.89 18.14
C ASN A 457 10.44 -11.63 18.53
N LYS A 458 10.23 -11.38 19.83
CA LYS A 458 9.63 -10.15 20.33
C LYS A 458 10.48 -8.92 20.03
N VAL A 459 11.79 -8.99 20.20
CA VAL A 459 12.72 -7.90 19.79
C VAL A 459 12.54 -7.59 18.33
N LEU A 460 12.59 -8.61 17.45
CA LEU A 460 12.48 -8.45 16.00
C LEU A 460 11.11 -7.87 15.59
N SER A 461 10.03 -8.43 16.14
CA SER A 461 8.67 -7.99 15.85
C SER A 461 8.41 -6.56 16.34
N THR A 462 8.99 -6.17 17.50
CA THR A 462 8.86 -4.81 18.03
C THR A 462 9.66 -3.81 17.20
N LYS A 463 10.86 -4.18 16.70
CA LYS A 463 11.62 -3.35 15.75
C LYS A 463 10.85 -3.17 14.43
N ALA A 464 10.23 -4.23 13.90
CA ALA A 464 9.38 -4.14 12.71
C ALA A 464 8.16 -3.25 12.95
N ASN A 465 7.51 -3.35 14.12
CA ASN A 465 6.41 -2.48 14.52
C ASN A 465 6.85 -1.02 14.63
N PHE A 466 8.04 -0.77 15.15
CA PHE A 466 8.62 0.58 15.22
C PHE A 466 8.80 1.17 13.81
N ALA A 467 9.40 0.42 12.89
CA ALA A 467 9.56 0.81 11.50
C ALA A 467 8.19 1.01 10.80
N GLN A 468 7.20 0.18 11.10
CA GLN A 468 5.82 0.35 10.62
C GLN A 468 5.20 1.65 11.12
N ILE A 469 5.33 1.95 12.42
CA ILE A 469 4.78 3.17 13.02
C ILE A 469 5.44 4.41 12.41
N LEU A 470 6.74 4.38 12.15
CA LEU A 470 7.48 5.47 11.49
C LEU A 470 7.25 5.52 9.98
N ASN A 471 6.64 4.50 9.39
CA ASN A 471 6.44 4.34 7.95
C ASN A 471 7.76 4.33 7.15
N THR A 472 8.76 3.60 7.65
CA THR A 472 10.12 3.56 7.06
C THR A 472 10.41 2.27 6.28
N ILE A 473 9.54 1.24 6.34
CA ILE A 473 9.79 -0.07 5.70
C ILE A 473 9.85 0.02 4.16
N GLU A 474 9.14 0.98 3.55
CA GLU A 474 9.10 1.15 2.10
C GLU A 474 10.34 1.84 1.54
N ASN A 475 11.03 2.63 2.33
CA ASN A 475 12.17 3.45 1.94
C ASN A 475 13.46 2.60 2.01
#